data_ee910a860b821ddce01fe62c25ec1515
#
_entry.id   ee910a860b821ddce01fe62c25ec1515
#
_cell.length_a   1.000
_cell.length_b   1.000
_cell.length_c   1.000
_cell.angle_alpha   90.00
_cell.angle_beta   90.00
_cell.angle_gamma   90.00
#
_symmetry.space_group_name_H-M   'P 1'
#
loop_
_entity.id
_entity.type
_entity.pdbx_description
1 polymer ?
#
loop_
_entity_poly.entity_id
_entity_poly.type
_entity_poly.pdbx_seq_one_letter_code
_entity_poly.pdbx_strand_id
1 'polypeptide(L)'
;MSLAPRAVLVHRATEYEELLARHGTHGQADFFLSSRGRSIQAVTERHHRARRALADVAAAVPLAWRQTRVERTDLDRFLFGPEDVVVVVGQDGLVANTAKYLSGQPVVGIDTDPGRNPGVLVRHRAADAVKLLPAAASGTGAVDELTMVEAVADDTQRLLALNEIYLGPPGHQTARYRLSTGAEAVRTEPQASSGVLVGTGTGSTGWLRSVWQQRGSGLPLPGPADPQLIWFVREAWPSPATGTSLVEGVLAPAERLRLTVESDRLVAFGDGIETDALELTWGQTVRFGIAGTALRLID
;
A
#
# COMPACT_ATOMS: atom_id res chain seq x y z
N MET A 1 -29.81 -5.82 17.03
CA MET A 1 -29.27 -7.07 16.48
C MET A 1 -28.05 -6.68 15.63
N SER A 2 -26.86 -7.20 15.93
CA SER A 2 -25.72 -7.02 15.05
C SER A 2 -25.98 -7.79 13.75
N LEU A 3 -25.62 -7.21 12.60
CA LEU A 3 -25.68 -7.91 11.32
C LEU A 3 -24.73 -9.10 11.35
N ALA A 4 -25.10 -10.18 10.65
CA ALA A 4 -24.17 -11.29 10.47
C ALA A 4 -22.89 -10.79 9.79
N PRO A 5 -21.71 -11.27 10.17
CA PRO A 5 -20.45 -10.89 9.54
C PRO A 5 -20.48 -11.05 8.02
N ARG A 6 -19.71 -10.23 7.32
CA ARG A 6 -19.53 -10.36 5.87
C ARG A 6 -18.04 -10.66 5.58
N ALA A 7 -17.77 -11.75 4.89
CA ALA A 7 -16.44 -12.04 4.36
C ALA A 7 -16.27 -11.28 3.03
N VAL A 8 -15.29 -10.38 2.98
CA VAL A 8 -14.92 -9.64 1.77
C VAL A 8 -13.63 -10.24 1.22
N LEU A 9 -13.75 -11.01 0.14
CA LEU A 9 -12.62 -11.70 -0.50
C LEU A 9 -12.00 -10.78 -1.54
N VAL A 10 -10.87 -10.18 -1.20
CA VAL A 10 -10.12 -9.30 -2.10
C VAL A 10 -9.13 -10.12 -2.92
N HIS A 11 -9.15 -9.92 -4.23
CA HIS A 11 -8.27 -10.58 -5.18
C HIS A 11 -7.85 -9.63 -6.30
N ARG A 12 -6.93 -10.07 -7.16
CA ARG A 12 -6.58 -9.35 -8.38
C ARG A 12 -6.70 -10.25 -9.60
N ALA A 13 -6.83 -9.64 -10.77
CA ALA A 13 -6.64 -10.34 -12.03
C ALA A 13 -5.25 -10.99 -12.06
N THR A 14 -5.17 -12.24 -12.52
CA THR A 14 -3.90 -12.93 -12.65
C THR A 14 -3.19 -12.50 -13.93
N GLU A 15 -1.86 -12.67 -13.99
CA GLU A 15 -1.07 -12.40 -15.20
C GLU A 15 -1.64 -13.11 -16.43
N TYR A 16 -2.17 -14.32 -16.26
CA TYR A 16 -2.80 -15.06 -17.35
C TYR A 16 -4.08 -14.39 -17.87
N GLU A 17 -4.94 -13.91 -16.99
CA GLU A 17 -6.16 -13.18 -17.36
C GLU A 17 -5.84 -11.85 -18.03
N GLU A 18 -4.82 -11.12 -17.54
CA GLU A 18 -4.34 -9.89 -18.16
C GLU A 18 -3.77 -10.15 -19.57
N LEU A 19 -3.04 -11.27 -19.76
CA LEU A 19 -2.55 -11.69 -21.07
C LEU A 19 -3.69 -12.06 -22.03
N LEU A 20 -4.70 -12.78 -21.56
CA LEU A 20 -5.87 -13.10 -22.38
C LEU A 20 -6.66 -11.85 -22.77
N ALA A 21 -6.86 -10.92 -21.83
CA ALA A 21 -7.52 -9.64 -22.11
C ALA A 21 -6.77 -8.82 -23.17
N ARG A 22 -5.43 -8.87 -23.16
CA ARG A 22 -4.58 -8.13 -24.11
C ARG A 22 -4.45 -8.82 -25.48
N HIS A 23 -4.32 -10.14 -25.49
CA HIS A 23 -3.96 -10.90 -26.70
C HIS A 23 -5.11 -11.74 -27.27
N GLY A 24 -6.24 -11.81 -26.58
CA GLY A 24 -7.46 -12.49 -27.03
C GLY A 24 -7.45 -14.00 -26.83
N THR A 25 -6.35 -14.71 -27.12
CA THR A 25 -6.32 -16.19 -27.04
C THR A 25 -5.07 -16.71 -26.33
N HIS A 26 -5.17 -17.94 -25.80
CA HIS A 26 -4.03 -18.64 -25.20
C HIS A 26 -2.84 -18.75 -26.17
N GLY A 27 -3.09 -19.11 -27.45
CA GLY A 27 -2.02 -19.25 -28.44
C GLY A 27 -1.30 -17.94 -28.74
N GLN A 28 -2.01 -16.82 -28.81
CA GLN A 28 -1.41 -15.50 -28.98
C GLN A 28 -0.61 -15.06 -27.73
N ALA A 29 -1.13 -15.32 -26.54
CA ALA A 29 -0.41 -15.07 -25.30
C ALA A 29 0.85 -15.93 -25.19
N ASP A 30 0.80 -17.21 -25.60
CA ASP A 30 1.95 -18.10 -25.64
C ASP A 30 3.02 -17.61 -26.62
N PHE A 31 2.63 -17.24 -27.84
CA PHE A 31 3.55 -16.64 -28.82
C PHE A 31 4.22 -15.37 -28.28
N PHE A 32 3.45 -14.49 -27.63
CA PHE A 32 3.96 -13.27 -27.01
C PHE A 32 5.02 -13.56 -25.93
N LEU A 33 4.77 -14.55 -25.06
CA LEU A 33 5.70 -14.93 -24.01
C LEU A 33 6.93 -15.67 -24.54
N SER A 34 6.73 -16.63 -25.46
CA SER A 34 7.81 -17.44 -26.05
C SER A 34 8.82 -16.58 -26.79
N SER A 35 8.35 -15.56 -27.53
CA SER A 35 9.23 -14.60 -28.21
C SER A 35 10.10 -13.77 -27.25
N ARG A 36 9.85 -13.83 -25.93
CA ARG A 36 10.58 -13.16 -24.84
C ARG A 36 11.24 -14.13 -23.87
N GLY A 37 11.38 -15.40 -24.26
CA GLY A 37 12.02 -16.44 -23.45
C GLY A 37 11.22 -16.82 -22.20
N ARG A 38 9.89 -16.55 -22.17
CA ARG A 38 9.01 -16.89 -21.04
C ARG A 38 8.05 -18.01 -21.40
N SER A 39 7.68 -18.84 -20.43
CA SER A 39 6.74 -19.94 -20.60
C SER A 39 5.33 -19.55 -20.17
N ILE A 40 4.35 -19.78 -21.06
CA ILE A 40 2.92 -19.66 -20.75
C ILE A 40 2.49 -20.67 -19.69
N GLN A 41 3.10 -21.86 -19.67
CA GLN A 41 2.78 -22.91 -18.69
C GLN A 41 3.02 -22.43 -17.25
N ALA A 42 4.16 -21.77 -16.98
CA ALA A 42 4.44 -21.23 -15.64
C ALA A 42 3.43 -20.14 -15.22
N VAL A 43 2.88 -19.40 -16.18
CA VAL A 43 1.87 -18.38 -15.94
C VAL A 43 0.50 -19.01 -15.65
N THR A 44 0.11 -20.02 -16.42
CA THR A 44 -1.15 -20.75 -16.22
C THR A 44 -1.15 -21.54 -14.93
N GLU A 45 -0.03 -22.15 -14.55
CA GLU A 45 0.09 -22.84 -13.24
C GLU A 45 -0.13 -21.88 -12.07
N ARG A 46 0.46 -20.67 -12.10
CA ARG A 46 0.20 -19.64 -11.08
C ARG A 46 -1.25 -19.20 -11.06
N HIS A 47 -1.85 -18.99 -12.23
CA HIS A 47 -3.28 -18.69 -12.35
C HIS A 47 -4.14 -19.75 -11.67
N HIS A 48 -3.92 -21.01 -11.98
CA HIS A 48 -4.69 -22.12 -11.38
C HIS A 48 -4.52 -22.19 -9.86
N ARG A 49 -3.29 -21.97 -9.33
CA ARG A 49 -3.07 -21.90 -7.88
C ARG A 49 -3.84 -20.78 -7.24
N ALA A 50 -3.76 -19.57 -7.80
CA ALA A 50 -4.46 -18.40 -7.26
C ALA A 50 -5.98 -18.58 -7.27
N ARG A 51 -6.55 -19.10 -8.39
CA ARG A 51 -7.99 -19.35 -8.51
C ARG A 51 -8.48 -20.48 -7.58
N ARG A 52 -7.66 -21.50 -7.38
CA ARG A 52 -7.95 -22.57 -6.41
C ARG A 52 -7.94 -22.00 -4.99
N ALA A 53 -6.91 -21.28 -4.59
CA ALA A 53 -6.85 -20.67 -3.27
C ALA A 53 -8.08 -19.76 -2.99
N LEU A 54 -8.49 -18.95 -3.96
CA LEU A 54 -9.68 -18.13 -3.84
C LEU A 54 -10.97 -18.97 -3.68
N ALA A 55 -11.08 -20.09 -4.39
CA ALA A 55 -12.23 -21.00 -4.29
C ALA A 55 -12.24 -21.72 -2.92
N ASP A 56 -11.08 -22.16 -2.44
CA ASP A 56 -10.95 -22.84 -1.14
C ASP A 56 -11.31 -21.88 0.02
N VAL A 57 -10.82 -20.63 -0.03
CA VAL A 57 -11.20 -19.59 0.94
C VAL A 57 -12.70 -19.32 0.89
N ALA A 58 -13.29 -19.20 -0.30
CA ALA A 58 -14.71 -18.97 -0.47
C ALA A 58 -15.57 -20.10 0.13
N ALA A 59 -15.10 -21.36 -0.03
CA ALA A 59 -15.77 -22.52 0.55
C ALA A 59 -15.61 -22.61 2.08
N ALA A 60 -14.59 -21.98 2.65
CA ALA A 60 -14.35 -21.93 4.09
C ALA A 60 -15.20 -20.88 4.82
N VAL A 61 -15.87 -19.96 4.11
CA VAL A 61 -16.74 -18.95 4.73
C VAL A 61 -17.95 -19.64 5.36
N PRO A 62 -18.27 -19.36 6.65
CA PRO A 62 -19.43 -19.96 7.31
C PRO A 62 -20.74 -19.67 6.57
N LEU A 63 -21.60 -20.67 6.43
CA LEU A 63 -22.88 -20.55 5.68
C LEU A 63 -23.81 -19.43 6.19
N ALA A 64 -23.69 -19.08 7.47
CA ALA A 64 -24.48 -18.00 8.06
C ALA A 64 -23.95 -16.60 7.73
N TRP A 65 -22.79 -16.49 7.10
CA TRP A 65 -22.19 -15.21 6.75
C TRP A 65 -22.58 -14.78 5.34
N ARG A 66 -22.59 -13.47 5.15
CA ARG A 66 -22.62 -12.89 3.81
C ARG A 66 -21.21 -12.99 3.20
N GLN A 67 -21.12 -13.09 1.88
CA GLN A 67 -19.85 -13.16 1.16
C GLN A 67 -19.88 -12.23 -0.05
N THR A 68 -18.77 -11.54 -0.28
CA THR A 68 -18.58 -10.68 -1.46
C THR A 68 -17.15 -10.86 -1.99
N ARG A 69 -16.98 -10.79 -3.30
CA ARG A 69 -15.65 -10.74 -3.95
C ARG A 69 -15.42 -9.36 -4.51
N VAL A 70 -14.21 -8.84 -4.30
CA VAL A 70 -13.80 -7.52 -4.77
C VAL A 70 -12.49 -7.67 -5.51
N GLU A 71 -12.45 -7.22 -6.75
CA GLU A 71 -11.19 -7.14 -7.49
C GLU A 71 -10.41 -5.88 -7.06
N ARG A 72 -9.08 -5.94 -7.13
CA ARG A 72 -8.19 -4.82 -6.79
C ARG A 72 -8.59 -3.51 -7.47
N THR A 73 -9.03 -3.57 -8.73
CA THR A 73 -9.46 -2.41 -9.52
C THR A 73 -10.74 -1.75 -9.05
N ASP A 74 -11.49 -2.41 -8.17
CA ASP A 74 -12.77 -1.91 -7.65
C ASP A 74 -12.67 -1.47 -6.18
N LEU A 75 -11.47 -1.52 -5.58
CA LEU A 75 -11.27 -1.19 -4.16
C LEU A 75 -11.65 0.25 -3.83
N ASP A 76 -11.36 1.19 -4.71
CA ASP A 76 -11.67 2.63 -4.56
C ASP A 76 -13.17 2.94 -4.55
N ARG A 77 -14.00 2.02 -5.04
CA ARG A 77 -15.46 2.14 -5.13
C ARG A 77 -16.19 1.26 -4.14
N PHE A 78 -15.49 0.33 -3.49
CA PHE A 78 -16.10 -0.62 -2.57
C PHE A 78 -16.22 -0.03 -1.17
N LEU A 79 -17.41 -0.16 -0.57
CA LEU A 79 -17.66 0.29 0.80
C LEU A 79 -17.50 -0.89 1.78
N PHE A 80 -16.45 -0.80 2.58
CA PHE A 80 -16.23 -1.74 3.68
C PHE A 80 -17.09 -1.34 4.89
N GLY A 81 -17.86 -2.29 5.41
CA GLY A 81 -18.67 -2.13 6.62
C GLY A 81 -17.87 -2.46 7.89
N PRO A 82 -18.33 -2.02 9.07
CA PRO A 82 -17.65 -2.29 10.34
C PRO A 82 -17.67 -3.78 10.73
N GLU A 83 -18.62 -4.56 10.21
CA GLU A 83 -18.75 -6.00 10.46
C GLU A 83 -17.98 -6.87 9.46
N ASP A 84 -17.24 -6.27 8.54
CA ASP A 84 -16.51 -7.02 7.53
C ASP A 84 -15.27 -7.70 8.10
N VAL A 85 -15.06 -8.95 7.69
CA VAL A 85 -13.78 -9.66 7.79
C VAL A 85 -13.18 -9.65 6.39
N VAL A 86 -12.06 -8.95 6.24
CA VAL A 86 -11.41 -8.78 4.93
C VAL A 86 -10.41 -9.90 4.72
N VAL A 87 -10.53 -10.64 3.63
CA VAL A 87 -9.63 -11.75 3.29
C VAL A 87 -8.92 -11.41 2.00
N VAL A 88 -7.65 -11.11 2.09
CA VAL A 88 -6.82 -10.79 0.93
C VAL A 88 -6.18 -12.07 0.40
N VAL A 89 -6.59 -12.50 -0.79
CA VAL A 89 -6.09 -13.73 -1.42
C VAL A 89 -5.11 -13.36 -2.53
N GLY A 90 -3.82 -13.38 -2.22
CA GLY A 90 -2.82 -12.89 -3.18
C GLY A 90 -1.40 -12.76 -2.62
N GLN A 91 -0.88 -11.55 -2.65
CA GLN A 91 0.49 -11.19 -2.25
C GLN A 91 0.47 -9.96 -1.31
N ASP A 92 1.59 -9.69 -0.62
CA ASP A 92 1.75 -8.58 0.31
C ASP A 92 1.27 -7.23 -0.26
N GLY A 93 1.63 -6.92 -1.51
CA GLY A 93 1.18 -5.69 -2.17
C GLY A 93 -0.34 -5.54 -2.28
N LEU A 94 -1.10 -6.64 -2.35
CA LEU A 94 -2.55 -6.58 -2.37
C LEU A 94 -3.11 -6.25 -0.98
N VAL A 95 -2.46 -6.70 0.10
CA VAL A 95 -2.81 -6.31 1.48
C VAL A 95 -2.60 -4.81 1.66
N ALA A 96 -1.44 -4.29 1.24
CA ALA A 96 -1.15 -2.86 1.31
C ALA A 96 -2.18 -2.04 0.51
N ASN A 97 -2.47 -2.45 -0.72
CA ASN A 97 -3.49 -1.77 -1.55
C ASN A 97 -4.88 -1.78 -0.92
N THR A 98 -5.23 -2.82 -0.16
CA THR A 98 -6.53 -2.93 0.53
C THR A 98 -6.57 -2.08 1.79
N ALA A 99 -5.47 -2.05 2.55
CA ALA A 99 -5.37 -1.39 3.86
C ALA A 99 -5.81 0.09 3.83
N LYS A 100 -5.50 0.80 2.75
CA LYS A 100 -5.82 2.24 2.59
C LYS A 100 -7.33 2.56 2.60
N TYR A 101 -8.19 1.58 2.34
CA TYR A 101 -9.66 1.73 2.30
C TYR A 101 -10.35 1.21 3.57
N LEU A 102 -9.57 0.70 4.53
CA LEU A 102 -10.08 0.12 5.76
C LEU A 102 -10.12 1.13 6.91
N SER A 103 -11.04 0.88 7.86
CA SER A 103 -11.23 1.69 9.06
C SER A 103 -11.23 0.81 10.32
N GLY A 104 -10.28 -0.14 10.41
CA GLY A 104 -10.12 -1.04 11.56
C GLY A 104 -10.73 -2.43 11.39
N GLN A 105 -11.21 -2.79 10.20
CA GLN A 105 -11.65 -4.17 9.91
C GLN A 105 -10.45 -5.13 10.04
N PRO A 106 -10.67 -6.35 10.59
CA PRO A 106 -9.63 -7.37 10.64
C PRO A 106 -9.32 -7.90 9.24
N VAL A 107 -8.02 -8.08 8.96
CA VAL A 107 -7.51 -8.56 7.67
C VAL A 107 -6.83 -9.90 7.84
N VAL A 108 -7.20 -10.88 7.02
CA VAL A 108 -6.54 -12.18 6.89
C VAL A 108 -5.80 -12.21 5.56
N GLY A 109 -4.48 -12.32 5.58
CA GLY A 109 -3.65 -12.41 4.38
C GLY A 109 -3.39 -13.87 3.98
N ILE A 110 -3.86 -14.28 2.79
CA ILE A 110 -3.70 -15.64 2.26
C ILE A 110 -2.70 -15.62 1.10
N ASP A 111 -1.60 -16.35 1.26
CA ASP A 111 -0.59 -16.54 0.21
C ASP A 111 -1.07 -17.55 -0.85
N THR A 112 -1.04 -17.15 -2.10
CA THR A 112 -1.41 -17.98 -3.25
C THR A 112 -0.23 -18.66 -3.94
N ASP A 113 1.01 -18.27 -3.60
CA ASP A 113 2.25 -18.82 -4.18
C ASP A 113 3.35 -18.97 -3.11
N PRO A 114 3.16 -19.85 -2.09
CA PRO A 114 4.09 -20.03 -0.98
C PRO A 114 5.52 -20.35 -1.45
N GLY A 115 6.48 -19.66 -0.83
CA GLY A 115 7.91 -19.85 -1.13
C GLY A 115 8.45 -18.99 -2.28
N ARG A 116 7.60 -18.22 -2.97
CA ARG A 116 8.03 -17.28 -4.00
C ARG A 116 8.22 -15.86 -3.45
N ASN A 117 7.34 -15.45 -2.55
CA ASN A 117 7.42 -14.15 -1.88
C ASN A 117 7.77 -14.34 -0.40
N PRO A 118 8.34 -13.33 0.26
CA PRO A 118 8.61 -13.39 1.70
C PRO A 118 7.36 -13.66 2.55
N GLY A 119 6.17 -13.24 2.09
CA GLY A 119 4.90 -13.45 2.78
C GLY A 119 4.83 -12.74 4.13
N VAL A 120 5.20 -11.48 4.17
CA VAL A 120 5.20 -10.69 5.42
C VAL A 120 3.78 -10.33 5.85
N LEU A 121 2.89 -10.08 4.89
CA LEU A 121 1.49 -9.71 5.13
C LEU A 121 0.52 -10.83 4.76
N VAL A 122 0.85 -11.68 3.77
CA VAL A 122 0.08 -12.90 3.42
C VAL A 122 0.72 -14.11 4.10
N ARG A 123 0.42 -14.29 5.37
CA ARG A 123 1.10 -15.29 6.25
C ARG A 123 0.46 -16.67 6.23
N HIS A 124 -0.78 -16.77 5.75
CA HIS A 124 -1.59 -17.97 5.90
C HIS A 124 -1.84 -18.68 4.57
N ARG A 125 -2.20 -19.94 4.62
CA ARG A 125 -2.65 -20.74 3.48
C ARG A 125 -4.17 -20.75 3.40
N ALA A 126 -4.73 -21.02 2.23
CA ALA A 126 -6.17 -21.10 2.03
C ALA A 126 -6.89 -22.05 3.00
N ALA A 127 -6.24 -23.17 3.36
CA ALA A 127 -6.78 -24.13 4.32
C ALA A 127 -6.98 -23.58 5.75
N ASP A 128 -6.22 -22.55 6.12
CA ASP A 128 -6.29 -21.94 7.45
C ASP A 128 -7.54 -21.06 7.61
N ALA A 129 -8.17 -20.65 6.50
CA ALA A 129 -9.34 -19.77 6.49
C ALA A 129 -10.49 -20.27 7.37
N VAL A 130 -10.70 -21.60 7.43
CA VAL A 130 -11.75 -22.23 8.27
C VAL A 130 -11.61 -21.83 9.75
N LYS A 131 -10.40 -21.67 10.25
CA LYS A 131 -10.12 -21.29 11.66
C LYS A 131 -10.02 -19.80 11.82
N LEU A 132 -9.38 -19.10 10.86
CA LEU A 132 -9.08 -17.69 10.95
C LEU A 132 -10.32 -16.80 10.81
N LEU A 133 -11.27 -17.14 9.94
CA LEU A 133 -12.45 -16.32 9.72
C LEU A 133 -13.31 -16.17 11.00
N PRO A 134 -13.70 -17.25 11.69
CA PRO A 134 -14.45 -17.12 12.95
C PRO A 134 -13.65 -16.38 14.04
N ALA A 135 -12.34 -16.62 14.15
CA ALA A 135 -11.48 -15.97 15.12
C ALA A 135 -11.38 -14.45 14.85
N ALA A 136 -11.23 -14.05 13.59
CA ALA A 136 -11.21 -12.64 13.17
C ALA A 136 -12.54 -11.93 13.50
N ALA A 137 -13.68 -12.57 13.20
CA ALA A 137 -14.99 -11.99 13.46
C ALA A 137 -15.34 -11.86 14.95
N SER A 138 -14.88 -12.82 15.77
CA SER A 138 -15.09 -12.79 17.23
C SER A 138 -14.06 -11.95 17.99
N GLY A 139 -13.01 -11.47 17.33
CA GLY A 139 -11.92 -10.74 17.97
C GLY A 139 -11.05 -11.59 18.90
N THR A 140 -11.09 -12.93 18.76
CA THR A 140 -10.31 -13.87 19.60
C THR A 140 -8.97 -14.25 19.00
N GLY A 141 -8.71 -13.90 17.73
CA GLY A 141 -7.42 -14.11 17.08
C GLY A 141 -6.36 -13.12 17.57
N ALA A 142 -5.10 -13.54 17.51
CA ALA A 142 -3.98 -12.61 17.67
C ALA A 142 -4.00 -11.61 16.50
N VAL A 143 -3.74 -10.34 16.80
CA VAL A 143 -3.82 -9.24 15.83
C VAL A 143 -2.57 -8.40 15.93
N ASP A 144 -1.88 -8.25 14.82
CA ASP A 144 -0.82 -7.25 14.68
C ASP A 144 -1.45 -5.92 14.23
N GLU A 145 -1.21 -4.84 14.97
CA GLU A 145 -1.58 -3.49 14.56
C GLU A 145 -0.40 -2.84 13.85
N LEU A 146 -0.48 -2.73 12.52
CA LEU A 146 0.58 -2.17 11.69
C LEU A 146 0.35 -0.68 11.46
N THR A 147 1.39 0.11 11.71
CA THR A 147 1.37 1.55 11.53
C THR A 147 1.11 1.92 10.07
N MET A 148 0.25 2.91 9.86
CA MET A 148 -0.04 3.49 8.54
C MET A 148 0.40 4.95 8.48
N VAL A 149 0.75 5.41 7.30
CA VAL A 149 1.02 6.81 7.00
C VAL A 149 -0.22 7.48 6.41
N GLU A 150 -0.46 8.74 6.77
CA GLU A 150 -1.47 9.57 6.14
C GLU A 150 -0.88 10.84 5.53
N ALA A 151 -1.47 11.29 4.43
CA ALA A 151 -1.30 12.62 3.87
C ALA A 151 -2.65 13.34 3.91
N VAL A 152 -2.67 14.57 4.44
CA VAL A 152 -3.87 15.42 4.51
C VAL A 152 -3.56 16.74 3.83
N ALA A 153 -4.28 17.03 2.75
CA ALA A 153 -4.22 18.32 2.07
C ALA A 153 -5.07 19.38 2.80
N ASP A 154 -4.78 20.64 2.56
CA ASP A 154 -5.49 21.77 3.18
C ASP A 154 -6.96 21.92 2.72
N ASP A 155 -7.32 21.31 1.59
CA ASP A 155 -8.69 21.16 1.10
C ASP A 155 -9.45 19.97 1.74
N THR A 156 -8.86 19.33 2.76
CA THR A 156 -9.39 18.18 3.49
C THR A 156 -9.30 16.82 2.79
N GLN A 157 -8.76 16.75 1.59
CA GLN A 157 -8.50 15.46 0.94
C GLN A 157 -7.49 14.65 1.75
N ARG A 158 -7.72 13.36 1.88
CA ARG A 158 -6.92 12.46 2.70
C ARG A 158 -6.52 11.21 1.92
N LEU A 159 -5.27 10.81 2.07
CA LEU A 159 -4.72 9.58 1.51
C LEU A 159 -4.06 8.77 2.63
N LEU A 160 -4.31 7.48 2.65
CA LEU A 160 -3.66 6.52 3.56
C LEU A 160 -2.75 5.58 2.78
N ALA A 161 -1.70 5.08 3.42
CA ALA A 161 -0.89 3.99 2.90
C ALA A 161 -0.30 3.13 4.02
N LEU A 162 -0.09 1.86 3.72
CA LEU A 162 0.56 0.93 4.64
C LEU A 162 2.08 0.95 4.48
N ASN A 163 2.59 1.04 3.25
CA ASN A 163 4.03 1.07 3.00
C ASN A 163 4.54 2.51 2.98
N GLU A 164 4.18 3.27 1.96
CA GLU A 164 4.65 4.64 1.76
C GLU A 164 3.69 5.47 0.94
N ILE A 165 3.75 6.78 1.14
CA ILE A 165 3.17 7.78 0.24
C ILE A 165 4.33 8.47 -0.48
N TYR A 166 4.23 8.50 -1.80
CA TYR A 166 5.08 9.32 -2.66
C TYR A 166 4.36 10.63 -2.99
N LEU A 167 5.10 11.74 -2.94
CA LEU A 167 4.66 13.03 -3.47
C LEU A 167 5.71 13.51 -4.48
N GLY A 168 5.26 13.85 -5.68
CA GLY A 168 6.16 14.34 -6.73
C GLY A 168 5.43 14.73 -8.00
N PRO A 169 6.14 14.98 -9.11
CA PRO A 169 5.54 15.30 -10.38
C PRO A 169 4.87 14.05 -10.99
N PRO A 170 3.79 14.21 -11.76
CA PRO A 170 3.17 13.10 -12.49
C PRO A 170 4.02 12.59 -13.68
N GLY A 171 5.14 13.23 -13.98
CA GLY A 171 6.04 12.90 -15.08
C GLY A 171 7.50 13.11 -14.72
N HIS A 172 8.32 13.57 -15.69
CA HIS A 172 9.77 13.75 -15.53
C HIS A 172 10.17 15.17 -15.08
N GLN A 173 9.21 16.02 -14.77
CA GLN A 173 9.48 17.39 -14.33
C GLN A 173 9.99 17.40 -12.89
N THR A 174 10.70 18.45 -12.51
CA THR A 174 11.16 18.65 -11.15
C THR A 174 10.00 19.09 -10.26
N ALA A 175 9.80 18.41 -9.13
CA ALA A 175 8.91 18.87 -8.08
C ALA A 175 9.54 20.07 -7.36
N ARG A 176 8.81 21.17 -7.27
CA ARG A 176 9.16 22.36 -6.47
C ARG A 176 8.18 22.50 -5.33
N TYR A 177 8.73 22.66 -4.14
CA TYR A 177 7.92 22.77 -2.92
C TYR A 177 8.77 23.37 -1.79
N ARG A 178 8.10 23.81 -0.74
CA ARG A 178 8.73 24.18 0.53
C ARG A 178 8.50 23.08 1.55
N LEU A 179 9.58 22.46 1.98
CA LEU A 179 9.57 21.40 3.01
C LEU A 179 9.72 22.02 4.38
N SER A 180 8.86 21.62 5.33
CA SER A 180 8.96 22.02 6.74
C SER A 180 8.84 20.83 7.66
N THR A 181 9.72 20.74 8.65
CA THR A 181 9.75 19.66 9.65
C THR A 181 10.16 20.22 11.02
N GLY A 182 9.83 19.49 12.08
CA GLY A 182 10.13 19.82 13.47
C GLY A 182 8.90 20.24 14.27
N ALA A 183 8.81 19.79 15.52
CA ALA A 183 7.74 20.13 16.45
C ALA A 183 8.02 21.43 17.19
N GLU A 184 9.22 21.58 17.77
CA GLU A 184 9.62 22.73 18.60
C GLU A 184 10.38 23.80 17.79
N ALA A 185 11.29 23.37 16.92
CA ALA A 185 12.06 24.26 16.05
C ALA A 185 11.75 23.92 14.58
N VAL A 186 10.81 24.63 13.99
CA VAL A 186 10.42 24.42 12.60
C VAL A 186 11.58 24.79 11.67
N ARG A 187 12.13 23.79 10.99
CA ARG A 187 13.09 23.98 9.89
C ARG A 187 12.34 23.99 8.59
N THR A 188 12.61 24.98 7.75
CA THR A 188 11.95 25.13 6.45
C THR A 188 12.99 25.31 5.37
N GLU A 189 12.84 24.61 4.27
CA GLU A 189 13.73 24.69 3.12
C GLU A 189 12.96 24.65 1.81
N PRO A 190 13.13 25.63 0.89
CA PRO A 190 12.64 25.50 -0.47
C PRO A 190 13.47 24.46 -1.21
N GLN A 191 12.81 23.57 -1.92
CA GLN A 191 13.46 22.43 -2.59
C GLN A 191 12.98 22.24 -4.03
N ALA A 192 13.86 21.66 -4.82
CA ALA A 192 13.60 21.10 -6.12
C ALA A 192 14.14 19.65 -6.14
N SER A 193 13.30 18.68 -6.50
CA SER A 193 13.67 17.26 -6.40
C SER A 193 12.84 16.38 -7.33
N SER A 194 13.12 15.08 -7.35
CA SER A 194 12.23 14.09 -7.99
C SER A 194 11.07 13.66 -7.10
N GLY A 195 10.86 14.32 -5.97
CA GLY A 195 9.75 14.05 -5.04
C GLY A 195 10.21 13.57 -3.67
N VAL A 196 9.23 13.30 -2.83
CA VAL A 196 9.40 12.89 -1.43
C VAL A 196 8.70 11.57 -1.18
N LEU A 197 9.34 10.68 -0.44
CA LEU A 197 8.78 9.43 0.09
C LEU A 197 8.60 9.58 1.60
N VAL A 198 7.44 9.24 2.11
CA VAL A 198 7.15 9.15 3.54
C VAL A 198 6.55 7.78 3.80
N GLY A 199 7.17 6.97 4.66
CA GLY A 199 6.70 5.61 4.84
C GLY A 199 6.87 5.07 6.24
N THR A 200 6.35 3.88 6.43
CA THR A 200 6.25 3.12 7.66
C THR A 200 7.34 2.04 7.76
N GLY A 201 7.35 1.31 8.87
CA GLY A 201 8.18 0.11 9.01
C GLY A 201 7.83 -1.00 8.02
N THR A 202 6.57 -1.14 7.62
CA THR A 202 6.17 -2.09 6.58
C THR A 202 6.80 -1.72 5.23
N GLY A 203 6.79 -0.44 4.85
CA GLY A 203 7.44 0.09 3.65
C GLY A 203 8.97 -0.06 3.65
N SER A 204 9.57 -0.24 4.83
CA SER A 204 11.01 -0.48 4.99
C SER A 204 11.50 -1.82 4.42
N THR A 205 10.62 -2.62 3.84
CA THR A 205 10.97 -3.85 3.11
C THR A 205 11.05 -3.67 1.60
N GLY A 206 10.59 -2.54 1.06
CA GLY A 206 10.44 -2.28 -0.37
C GLY A 206 11.19 -1.04 -0.88
N TRP A 207 10.47 -0.15 -1.53
CA TRP A 207 11.03 1.05 -2.17
C TRP A 207 11.75 1.98 -1.20
N LEU A 208 11.16 2.21 -0.03
CA LEU A 208 11.78 3.02 1.02
C LEU A 208 13.15 2.48 1.42
N ARG A 209 13.30 1.15 1.56
CA ARG A 209 14.59 0.50 1.84
C ARG A 209 15.61 0.72 0.72
N SER A 210 15.17 0.69 -0.53
CA SER A 210 16.05 0.93 -1.67
C SER A 210 16.62 2.35 -1.64
N VAL A 211 15.80 3.35 -1.33
CA VAL A 211 16.24 4.74 -1.18
C VAL A 211 17.19 4.89 0.01
N TRP A 212 16.86 4.28 1.15
CA TRP A 212 17.72 4.25 2.34
C TRP A 212 19.11 3.67 2.05
N GLN A 213 19.17 2.51 1.36
CA GLN A 213 20.43 1.87 0.98
C GLN A 213 21.22 2.70 -0.03
N GLN A 214 20.56 3.21 -1.08
CA GLN A 214 21.21 4.01 -2.11
C GLN A 214 21.82 5.30 -1.55
N ARG A 215 21.18 5.88 -0.54
CA ARG A 215 21.67 7.08 0.14
C ARG A 215 22.79 6.79 1.14
N GLY A 216 22.93 5.56 1.60
CA GLY A 216 23.80 5.22 2.73
C GLY A 216 23.32 5.86 4.04
N SER A 217 21.99 5.97 4.21
CA SER A 217 21.42 6.63 5.39
C SER A 217 21.76 5.90 6.67
N GLY A 218 22.13 6.66 7.70
CA GLY A 218 22.37 6.15 9.06
C GLY A 218 21.11 6.10 9.95
N LEU A 219 19.95 6.51 9.42
CA LEU A 219 18.70 6.50 10.21
C LEU A 219 18.24 5.07 10.48
N PRO A 220 17.78 4.75 11.70
CA PRO A 220 17.19 3.45 11.99
C PRO A 220 15.88 3.29 11.19
N LEU A 221 15.70 2.14 10.55
CA LEU A 221 14.44 1.79 9.92
C LEU A 221 13.46 1.33 10.99
N PRO A 222 12.22 1.89 11.03
CA PRO A 222 11.21 1.47 11.99
C PRO A 222 10.74 0.03 11.72
N GLY A 223 10.26 -0.64 12.76
CA GLY A 223 9.50 -1.88 12.64
C GLY A 223 8.05 -1.63 12.18
N PRO A 224 7.34 -2.66 11.68
CA PRO A 224 5.99 -2.51 11.13
C PRO A 224 4.95 -1.93 12.11
N ALA A 225 5.06 -2.23 13.40
CA ALA A 225 4.17 -1.75 14.46
C ALA A 225 4.71 -0.50 15.19
N ASP A 226 5.94 -0.05 14.88
CA ASP A 226 6.51 1.11 15.55
C ASP A 226 5.71 2.37 15.20
N PRO A 227 5.34 3.20 16.17
CA PRO A 227 4.63 4.45 15.94
C PRO A 227 5.59 5.54 15.43
N GLN A 228 6.21 5.27 14.28
CA GLN A 228 7.25 6.11 13.68
C GLN A 228 7.19 6.03 12.17
N LEU A 229 7.45 7.15 11.49
CA LEU A 229 7.63 7.21 10.05
C LEU A 229 9.05 7.65 9.71
N ILE A 230 9.51 7.26 8.53
CA ILE A 230 10.76 7.72 7.96
C ILE A 230 10.47 8.40 6.62
N TRP A 231 11.21 9.44 6.28
CA TRP A 231 11.01 10.14 5.03
C TRP A 231 12.32 10.45 4.31
N PHE A 232 12.26 10.50 2.99
CA PHE A 232 13.40 10.80 2.11
C PHE A 232 12.97 11.73 0.97
N VAL A 233 13.78 12.75 0.70
CA VAL A 233 13.71 13.52 -0.54
C VAL A 233 14.54 12.83 -1.61
N ARG A 234 13.96 12.59 -2.77
CA ARG A 234 14.65 11.95 -3.90
C ARG A 234 15.35 13.00 -4.75
N GLU A 235 16.63 12.74 -5.06
CA GLU A 235 17.45 13.54 -5.97
C GLU A 235 17.27 15.05 -5.77
N ALA A 236 17.49 15.54 -4.54
CA ALA A 236 17.41 16.96 -4.21
C ALA A 236 18.42 17.77 -5.05
N TRP A 237 17.93 18.86 -5.62
CA TRP A 237 18.69 19.69 -6.56
C TRP A 237 19.14 21.01 -5.90
N PRO A 238 20.46 21.27 -5.76
CA PRO A 238 20.96 22.53 -5.23
C PRO A 238 20.88 23.65 -6.28
N SER A 239 20.38 24.81 -5.88
CA SER A 239 20.40 26.03 -6.67
C SER A 239 20.51 27.26 -5.77
N PRO A 240 20.71 28.48 -6.29
CA PRO A 240 20.68 29.69 -5.47
C PRO A 240 19.37 29.89 -4.70
N ALA A 241 18.27 29.28 -5.15
CA ALA A 241 16.93 29.38 -4.53
C ALA A 241 16.46 28.11 -3.81
N THR A 242 17.22 26.99 -3.89
CA THR A 242 16.82 25.69 -3.32
C THR A 242 17.94 25.06 -2.54
N GLY A 243 17.62 24.44 -1.41
CA GLY A 243 18.55 23.75 -0.54
C GLY A 243 18.50 22.22 -0.73
N THR A 244 19.45 21.56 -0.07
CA THR A 244 19.60 20.08 -0.03
C THR A 244 19.96 19.60 1.37
N SER A 245 19.63 20.37 2.40
CA SER A 245 19.98 20.01 3.80
C SER A 245 18.87 19.23 4.50
N LEU A 246 17.61 19.40 4.10
CA LEU A 246 16.46 18.66 4.62
C LEU A 246 16.09 17.54 3.66
N VAL A 247 16.87 16.45 3.65
CA VAL A 247 16.69 15.39 2.65
C VAL A 247 16.27 14.04 3.22
N GLU A 248 16.27 13.90 4.54
CA GLU A 248 15.82 12.71 5.25
C GLU A 248 15.50 13.02 6.71
N GLY A 249 14.70 12.18 7.33
CA GLY A 249 14.39 12.28 8.74
C GLY A 249 13.37 11.26 9.19
N VAL A 250 13.05 11.37 10.46
CA VAL A 250 12.09 10.52 11.17
C VAL A 250 10.97 11.41 11.68
N LEU A 251 9.75 10.89 11.77
CA LEU A 251 8.60 11.55 12.38
C LEU A 251 8.09 10.71 13.56
N ALA A 252 8.09 11.31 14.72
CA ALA A 252 7.42 10.78 15.93
C ALA A 252 5.88 10.98 15.83
N PRO A 253 5.08 10.36 16.70
CA PRO A 253 3.61 10.37 16.61
C PRO A 253 2.96 11.76 16.50
N ALA A 254 3.48 12.76 17.20
CA ALA A 254 2.94 14.12 17.18
C ALA A 254 3.53 15.00 16.06
N GLU A 255 4.57 14.53 15.40
CA GLU A 255 5.27 15.29 14.36
C GLU A 255 4.59 15.18 13.00
N ARG A 256 4.77 16.21 12.19
CA ARG A 256 4.25 16.27 10.82
C ARG A 256 5.33 16.80 9.88
N LEU A 257 5.50 16.13 8.74
CA LEU A 257 6.22 16.69 7.61
C LEU A 257 5.21 17.50 6.79
N ARG A 258 5.52 18.76 6.54
CA ARG A 258 4.66 19.66 5.76
C ARG A 258 5.35 20.04 4.45
N LEU A 259 4.61 19.94 3.36
CA LEU A 259 5.03 20.42 2.05
C LEU A 259 4.03 21.43 1.53
N THR A 260 4.52 22.63 1.18
CA THR A 260 3.74 23.61 0.42
C THR A 260 4.17 23.56 -1.03
N VAL A 261 3.25 23.33 -1.94
CA VAL A 261 3.49 23.10 -3.36
C VAL A 261 3.91 24.43 -4.04
N GLU A 262 5.00 24.38 -4.78
CA GLU A 262 5.52 25.47 -5.62
C GLU A 262 5.70 25.01 -7.09
N SER A 263 4.98 24.00 -7.50
CA SER A 263 4.80 23.50 -8.87
C SER A 263 3.37 23.73 -9.32
N ASP A 264 3.13 23.80 -10.63
CA ASP A 264 1.78 23.89 -11.18
C ASP A 264 0.93 22.67 -10.80
N ARG A 265 1.55 21.50 -10.78
CA ARG A 265 0.89 20.24 -10.43
C ARG A 265 1.88 19.26 -9.81
N LEU A 266 1.53 18.75 -8.63
CA LEU A 266 2.13 17.56 -8.03
C LEU A 266 1.03 16.53 -7.76
N VAL A 267 1.43 15.28 -7.57
CA VAL A 267 0.55 14.17 -7.17
C VAL A 267 1.09 13.51 -5.91
N ALA A 268 0.19 13.05 -5.05
CA ALA A 268 0.55 12.15 -3.97
C ALA A 268 -0.23 10.85 -4.11
N PHE A 269 0.47 9.71 -4.08
CA PHE A 269 -0.16 8.39 -4.13
C PHE A 269 0.47 7.43 -3.13
N GLY A 270 -0.31 6.45 -2.69
CA GLY A 270 0.09 5.46 -1.69
C GLY A 270 0.15 4.05 -2.24
N ASP A 271 1.13 3.26 -1.75
CA ASP A 271 1.26 1.83 -2.01
C ASP A 271 1.24 1.46 -3.51
N GLY A 272 1.82 2.34 -4.36
CA GLY A 272 1.93 2.14 -5.79
C GLY A 272 0.61 2.21 -6.57
N ILE A 273 -0.47 2.76 -6.00
CA ILE A 273 -1.72 3.03 -6.71
C ILE A 273 -1.74 4.51 -7.09
N GLU A 274 -1.63 4.79 -8.40
CA GLU A 274 -1.63 6.15 -8.95
C GLU A 274 -3.03 6.62 -9.35
N THR A 275 -3.99 5.70 -9.51
CA THR A 275 -5.34 6.01 -10.01
C THR A 275 -6.20 6.78 -9.02
N ASP A 276 -5.90 6.71 -7.73
CA ASP A 276 -6.57 7.41 -6.64
C ASP A 276 -5.65 8.46 -5.97
N ALA A 277 -4.68 8.97 -6.73
CA ALA A 277 -3.76 9.99 -6.25
C ALA A 277 -4.47 11.30 -5.89
N LEU A 278 -3.96 11.99 -4.87
CA LEU A 278 -4.31 13.39 -4.62
C LEU A 278 -3.60 14.27 -5.66
N GLU A 279 -4.34 15.13 -6.30
CA GLU A 279 -3.78 16.19 -7.16
C GLU A 279 -3.61 17.47 -6.35
N LEU A 280 -2.41 18.05 -6.41
CA LEU A 280 -2.02 19.22 -5.65
C LEU A 280 -1.51 20.30 -6.60
N THR A 281 -1.95 21.53 -6.40
CA THR A 281 -1.59 22.69 -7.20
C THR A 281 -0.82 23.72 -6.38
N TRP A 282 -0.29 24.72 -7.04
CA TRP A 282 0.47 25.81 -6.41
C TRP A 282 -0.23 26.39 -5.17
N GLY A 283 0.52 26.53 -4.09
CA GLY A 283 0.08 27.12 -2.83
C GLY A 283 -0.59 26.14 -1.87
N GLN A 284 -1.07 24.98 -2.34
CA GLN A 284 -1.64 23.97 -1.47
C GLN A 284 -0.59 23.37 -0.55
N THR A 285 -1.01 23.04 0.65
CA THR A 285 -0.16 22.40 1.67
C THR A 285 -0.66 21.00 1.96
N VAL A 286 0.25 20.04 1.97
CA VAL A 286 -0.01 18.67 2.43
C VAL A 286 0.81 18.36 3.68
N ARG A 287 0.18 17.68 4.65
CA ARG A 287 0.79 17.26 5.91
C ARG A 287 0.83 15.74 5.97
N PHE A 288 2.02 15.20 6.19
CA PHE A 288 2.24 13.78 6.40
C PHE A 288 2.43 13.49 7.89
N GLY A 289 1.89 12.38 8.34
CA GLY A 289 2.03 11.90 9.71
C GLY A 289 1.53 10.48 9.86
N ILE A 290 1.63 9.97 11.09
CA ILE A 290 1.04 8.68 11.43
C ILE A 290 -0.48 8.81 11.36
N ALA A 291 -1.10 7.86 10.67
CA ALA A 291 -2.55 7.78 10.57
C ALA A 291 -3.19 7.46 11.93
N GLY A 292 -4.40 7.97 12.14
CA GLY A 292 -5.19 7.63 13.32
C GLY A 292 -5.77 6.20 13.30
N THR A 293 -5.53 5.45 12.21
CA THR A 293 -5.99 4.07 12.00
C THR A 293 -4.79 3.20 11.68
N ALA A 294 -4.70 2.03 12.29
CA ALA A 294 -3.72 0.99 11.97
C ALA A 294 -4.38 -0.13 11.15
N LEU A 295 -3.59 -0.85 10.36
CA LEU A 295 -4.04 -2.10 9.77
C LEU A 295 -4.04 -3.18 10.85
N ARG A 296 -5.18 -3.86 11.03
CA ARG A 296 -5.34 -5.00 11.95
C ARG A 296 -5.16 -6.31 11.19
N LEU A 297 -3.94 -6.83 11.18
CA LEU A 297 -3.59 -8.06 10.49
C LEU A 297 -3.71 -9.25 11.46
N ILE A 298 -4.46 -10.27 11.07
CA ILE A 298 -4.60 -11.52 11.84
C ILE A 298 -3.32 -12.34 11.70
N ASP A 299 -2.78 -12.79 12.86
CA ASP A 299 -1.59 -13.62 12.93
C ASP A 299 -1.94 -15.10 12.96
#